data_fef23b599588eb5cb578e6a5e9580d6e
#
_entry.id   fef23b599588eb5cb578e6a5e9580d6e
#
_cell.length_a   1.000
_cell.length_b   1.000
_cell.length_c   1.000
_cell.angle_alpha   90.00
_cell.angle_beta   90.00
_cell.angle_gamma   90.00
#
_symmetry.space_group_name_H-M   'P 1'
#
loop_
_entity.id
_entity.type
_entity.pdbx_description
1 polymer ?
#
loop_
_entity_poly.entity_id
_entity_poly.type
_entity_poly.pdbx_seq_one_letter_code
_entity_poly.pdbx_strand_id
1 'polypeptide(L)'
;MRPLPRFVCIVAALVQAACGGSPSRDEQEMAKNTVDCRLAGERLLIRFDVGEARLLMPDGERIVLYQIPTASGIRYSNGTLDLRGTGTDLQLVRHGAMMALAGCEPYQLPK
;
A
#
# COMPACT_ATOMS: atom_id res chain seq x y z
N MET A 1 -53.38 5.63 -24.01
CA MET A 1 -52.87 5.50 -23.79
C MET A 1 -51.93 5.46 -23.29
N ARG A 2 -51.42 5.52 -22.99
CA ARG A 2 -50.65 5.58 -22.58
C ARG A 2 -49.78 5.03 -22.23
N PRO A 3 -49.30 4.81 -21.99
CA PRO A 3 -48.59 4.23 -21.63
C PRO A 3 -47.35 4.31 -21.72
N LEU A 4 -46.68 4.31 -21.73
CA LEU A 4 -45.58 4.42 -22.01
C LEU A 4 -44.55 4.62 -21.23
N PRO A 5 -44.53 5.19 -20.68
CA PRO A 5 -43.49 5.62 -20.01
C PRO A 5 -42.66 4.80 -19.22
N ARG A 6 -43.04 4.10 -18.75
CA ARG A 6 -42.42 3.36 -17.94
C ARG A 6 -41.08 3.00 -18.17
N PHE A 7 -40.75 2.68 -19.12
CA PHE A 7 -39.54 2.14 -19.29
C PHE A 7 -38.46 2.92 -18.97
N VAL A 8 -38.54 3.93 -18.99
CA VAL A 8 -37.46 4.70 -18.76
C VAL A 8 -36.60 4.45 -17.62
N CYS A 9 -37.14 4.15 -16.60
CA CYS A 9 -36.39 4.01 -15.40
C CYS A 9 -35.40 3.03 -15.44
N ILE A 10 -35.58 2.12 -16.22
CA ILE A 10 -34.72 1.06 -16.19
C ILE A 10 -33.35 1.37 -16.46
N VAL A 11 -33.15 2.20 -17.28
CA VAL A 11 -31.84 2.46 -17.72
C VAL A 11 -30.92 2.92 -16.67
N ALA A 12 -31.39 3.67 -15.82
CA ALA A 12 -30.54 4.25 -14.84
C ALA A 12 -29.84 3.25 -14.00
N ALA A 13 -30.48 2.22 -13.76
CA ALA A 13 -29.89 1.25 -12.88
C ALA A 13 -28.62 0.65 -13.41
N LEU A 14 -28.55 0.53 -14.65
CA LEU A 14 -27.41 -0.11 -15.20
C LEU A 14 -26.14 0.63 -15.01
N VAL A 15 -26.25 1.88 -15.05
CA VAL A 15 -25.08 2.69 -14.97
C VAL A 15 -24.40 2.54 -13.67
N GLN A 16 -25.15 2.45 -12.66
CA GLN A 16 -24.53 2.36 -11.39
C GLN A 16 -23.76 1.14 -11.21
N ALA A 17 -24.18 0.10 -11.72
CA ALA A 17 -23.49 -1.15 -11.55
C ALA A 17 -22.09 -1.08 -12.10
N ALA A 18 -21.93 -0.34 -13.14
CA ALA A 18 -20.64 -0.27 -13.75
C ALA A 18 -19.63 0.48 -12.90
N CYS A 19 -20.11 1.39 -12.11
CA CYS A 19 -19.20 2.18 -11.32
C CYS A 19 -18.75 1.50 -10.08
N GLY A 20 -19.35 0.44 -9.73
CA GLY A 20 -19.11 -0.17 -8.48
C GLY A 20 -17.74 -0.69 -8.29
N GLY A 21 -16.95 -0.59 -8.98
CA GLY A 21 -15.63 -0.80 -8.85
C GLY A 21 -15.02 -1.91 -8.13
N SER A 22 -14.59 -2.91 -8.80
CA SER A 22 -13.57 -3.78 -8.27
C SER A 22 -12.25 -3.09 -8.49
N PRO A 23 -11.24 -3.36 -7.68
CA PRO A 23 -9.90 -2.83 -7.92
C PRO A 23 -9.38 -3.25 -9.28
N SER A 24 -8.64 -2.39 -9.92
CA SER A 24 -8.02 -2.72 -11.20
C SER A 24 -6.93 -3.75 -11.00
N ARG A 25 -6.49 -4.34 -12.09
CA ARG A 25 -5.39 -5.29 -12.02
C ARG A 25 -4.14 -4.64 -11.46
N ASP A 26 -3.86 -3.41 -11.86
CA ASP A 26 -2.69 -2.71 -11.37
C ASP A 26 -2.76 -2.46 -9.88
N GLU A 27 -3.92 -2.10 -9.37
CA GLU A 27 -4.09 -1.91 -7.94
C GLU A 27 -3.89 -3.23 -7.19
N GLN A 28 -4.38 -4.32 -7.73
CA GLN A 28 -4.21 -5.62 -7.12
C GLN A 28 -2.74 -6.05 -7.10
N GLU A 29 -2.01 -5.81 -8.17
CA GLU A 29 -0.59 -6.13 -8.21
C GLU A 29 0.20 -5.31 -7.20
N MET A 30 -0.12 -4.03 -7.08
CA MET A 30 0.53 -3.18 -6.10
C MET A 30 0.25 -3.64 -4.68
N ALA A 31 -0.98 -4.06 -4.42
CA ALA A 31 -1.35 -4.51 -3.09
C ALA A 31 -0.60 -5.78 -2.68
N LYS A 32 -0.28 -6.64 -3.61
CA LYS A 32 0.43 -7.88 -3.30
C LYS A 32 1.81 -7.63 -2.73
N ASN A 33 2.42 -6.54 -3.10
CA ASN A 33 3.77 -6.22 -2.68
C ASN A 33 3.82 -5.11 -1.64
N THR A 34 2.67 -4.82 -1.03
CA THR A 34 2.57 -3.73 -0.06
C THR A 34 2.25 -4.30 1.31
N VAL A 35 2.93 -3.80 2.33
CA VAL A 35 2.63 -4.15 3.71
C VAL A 35 2.16 -2.90 4.45
N ASP A 36 1.28 -3.12 5.40
CA ASP A 36 0.69 -2.08 6.23
C ASP A 36 1.25 -2.25 7.62
N CYS A 37 2.06 -1.30 8.05
CA CYS A 37 2.71 -1.33 9.36
C CYS A 37 2.25 -0.17 10.23
N ARG A 38 2.65 -0.20 11.48
CA ARG A 38 2.42 0.91 12.41
C ARG A 38 3.76 1.47 12.86
N LEU A 39 3.91 2.77 12.73
CA LEU A 39 5.08 3.49 13.22
C LEU A 39 4.57 4.43 14.31
N ALA A 40 4.94 4.17 15.55
CA ALA A 40 4.47 4.93 16.69
C ALA A 40 2.93 5.04 16.72
N GLY A 41 2.28 3.95 16.35
CA GLY A 41 0.81 3.90 16.35
C GLY A 41 0.15 4.43 15.09
N GLU A 42 0.91 5.00 14.17
CA GLU A 42 0.35 5.55 12.95
C GLU A 42 0.66 4.66 11.77
N ARG A 43 -0.17 4.75 10.75
CA ARG A 43 -0.07 3.87 9.59
C ARG A 43 1.09 4.24 8.68
N LEU A 44 1.88 3.26 8.31
CA LEU A 44 2.96 3.38 7.36
C LEU A 44 2.81 2.28 6.33
N LEU A 45 2.78 2.63 5.06
CA LEU A 45 2.71 1.64 3.99
C LEU A 45 4.06 1.49 3.33
N ILE A 46 4.43 0.25 3.02
CA ILE A 46 5.67 -0.04 2.32
C ILE A 46 5.36 -0.90 1.11
N ARG A 47 5.69 -0.42 -0.07
CA ARG A 47 5.53 -1.20 -1.29
C ARG A 47 6.90 -1.63 -1.77
N PHE A 48 7.08 -2.93 -1.95
CA PHE A 48 8.33 -3.48 -2.43
C PHE A 48 8.27 -3.67 -3.94
N ASP A 49 9.21 -3.07 -4.63
CA ASP A 49 9.40 -3.23 -6.06
C ASP A 49 10.76 -3.87 -6.32
N VAL A 50 11.08 -4.10 -7.57
CA VAL A 50 12.39 -4.67 -7.90
C VAL A 50 13.47 -3.66 -7.52
N GLY A 51 14.26 -4.02 -6.54
CA GLY A 51 15.38 -3.17 -6.10
C GLY A 51 15.01 -1.95 -5.29
N GLU A 52 13.74 -1.77 -4.95
CA GLU A 52 13.29 -0.57 -4.25
C GLU A 52 12.24 -0.87 -3.20
N ALA A 53 12.18 -0.03 -2.19
CA ALA A 53 11.07 -0.01 -1.25
C ALA A 53 10.51 1.40 -1.24
N ARG A 54 9.21 1.53 -1.44
CA ARG A 54 8.55 2.83 -1.48
C ARG A 54 7.67 2.97 -0.25
N LEU A 55 7.98 3.97 0.54
CA LEU A 55 7.29 4.20 1.81
C LEU A 55 6.31 5.35 1.67
N LEU A 56 5.13 5.15 2.24
CA LEU A 56 4.18 6.24 2.43
C LEU A 56 4.12 6.46 3.94
N MET A 57 4.70 7.55 4.39
CA MET A 57 4.82 7.87 5.80
C MET A 57 3.48 8.36 6.36
N PRO A 58 3.29 8.30 7.68
CA PRO A 58 2.02 8.74 8.27
C PRO A 58 1.63 10.17 7.95
N ASP A 59 2.61 11.03 7.72
CA ASP A 59 2.34 12.43 7.39
C ASP A 59 2.10 12.65 5.89
N GLY A 60 2.10 11.56 5.10
CA GLY A 60 1.90 11.66 3.66
C GLY A 60 3.17 11.77 2.86
N GLU A 61 4.32 11.86 3.50
CA GLU A 61 5.59 11.93 2.79
C GLU A 61 5.88 10.62 2.08
N ARG A 62 6.38 10.70 0.86
CA ARG A 62 6.73 9.52 0.07
C ARG A 62 8.24 9.43 -0.05
N ILE A 63 8.78 8.29 0.34
CA ILE A 63 10.23 8.09 0.37
C ILE A 63 10.57 6.83 -0.41
N VAL A 64 11.59 6.89 -1.23
CA VAL A 64 12.09 5.72 -1.97
C VAL A 64 13.41 5.30 -1.35
N LEU A 65 13.53 4.01 -1.07
CA LEU A 65 14.76 3.41 -0.57
C LEU A 65 15.23 2.38 -1.59
N TYR A 66 16.53 2.15 -1.64
CA TYR A 66 17.13 1.25 -2.61
C TYR A 66 17.74 0.04 -1.93
N GLN A 67 17.59 -1.10 -2.55
CA GLN A 67 18.03 -2.37 -1.98
C GLN A 67 19.53 -2.39 -1.79
N ILE A 68 19.95 -2.86 -0.62
CA ILE A 68 21.36 -3.05 -0.31
C ILE A 68 21.55 -4.52 0.00
N PRO A 69 22.59 -5.17 -0.56
CA PRO A 69 22.84 -6.56 -0.27
C PRO A 69 23.09 -6.78 1.21
N THR A 70 22.55 -7.86 1.74
CA THR A 70 22.73 -8.20 3.14
C THR A 70 22.79 -9.71 3.27
N ALA A 71 23.44 -10.19 4.32
CA ALA A 71 23.62 -11.62 4.54
C ALA A 71 22.31 -12.29 4.93
N SER A 72 21.42 -11.60 5.57
CA SER A 72 20.13 -12.15 5.95
C SER A 72 19.09 -11.04 6.01
N GLY A 73 17.84 -11.40 5.72
CA GLY A 73 16.76 -10.44 5.75
C GLY A 73 16.83 -9.45 4.61
N ILE A 74 16.28 -8.27 4.85
CA ILE A 74 16.25 -7.21 3.84
C ILE A 74 16.91 -5.96 4.38
N ARG A 75 17.41 -5.15 3.46
CA ARG A 75 17.91 -3.83 3.79
C ARG A 75 17.73 -2.91 2.59
N TYR A 76 17.08 -1.79 2.81
CA TYR A 76 16.88 -0.75 1.81
C TYR A 76 17.29 0.58 2.42
N SER A 77 17.92 1.44 1.64
CA SER A 77 18.42 2.71 2.18
C SER A 77 18.47 3.77 1.09
N ASN A 78 18.37 5.02 1.51
CA ASN A 78 18.65 6.16 0.62
C ASN A 78 19.77 7.04 1.20
N GLY A 79 20.49 6.53 2.21
CA GLY A 79 21.53 7.29 2.87
C GLY A 79 21.06 8.04 4.10
N THR A 80 19.78 8.33 4.20
CA THR A 80 19.21 9.04 5.35
C THR A 80 18.33 8.12 6.17
N LEU A 81 17.57 7.28 5.49
CA LEU A 81 16.65 6.36 6.13
C LEU A 81 16.97 4.95 5.67
N ASP A 82 17.03 4.02 6.59
CA ASP A 82 17.22 2.60 6.31
C ASP A 82 15.99 1.81 6.75
N LEU A 83 15.60 0.86 5.92
CA LEU A 83 14.57 -0.12 6.27
C LEU A 83 15.28 -1.47 6.37
N ARG A 84 15.18 -2.13 7.51
CA ARG A 84 15.82 -3.42 7.74
C ARG A 84 14.85 -4.39 8.36
N GLY A 85 15.10 -5.66 8.19
CA GLY A 85 14.32 -6.65 8.91
C GLY A 85 14.32 -8.01 8.29
N THR A 86 13.52 -8.90 8.90
CA THR A 86 13.28 -10.25 8.43
C THR A 86 11.79 -10.53 8.55
N GLY A 87 11.19 -11.06 7.49
CA GLY A 87 9.76 -11.38 7.52
C GLY A 87 8.92 -10.16 7.82
N THR A 88 8.17 -10.22 8.90
CA THR A 88 7.33 -9.10 9.34
C THR A 88 7.98 -8.27 10.44
N ASP A 89 9.20 -8.64 10.84
CA ASP A 89 9.93 -7.86 11.82
C ASP A 89 10.73 -6.79 11.11
N LEU A 90 10.13 -5.63 10.93
CA LEU A 90 10.74 -4.54 10.19
C LEU A 90 11.09 -3.38 11.12
N GLN A 91 12.16 -2.67 10.76
CA GLN A 91 12.66 -1.55 11.54
C GLN A 91 13.08 -0.43 10.60
N LEU A 92 12.83 0.80 11.02
CA LEU A 92 13.37 1.97 10.33
C LEU A 92 14.47 2.57 11.17
N VAL A 93 15.55 2.98 10.51
CA VAL A 93 16.66 3.67 11.18
C VAL A 93 16.82 5.03 10.52
N ARG A 94 16.65 6.09 11.31
CA ARG A 94 16.81 7.46 10.83
C ARG A 94 17.79 8.16 11.74
N HIS A 95 18.85 8.70 11.15
CA HIS A 95 19.89 9.42 11.91
C HIS A 95 20.42 8.58 13.08
N GLY A 96 20.59 7.28 12.85
CA GLY A 96 21.10 6.40 13.89
C GLY A 96 20.07 5.94 14.91
N ALA A 97 18.87 6.49 14.89
CA ALA A 97 17.82 6.07 15.81
C ALA A 97 16.95 4.98 15.19
N MET A 98 16.82 3.87 15.89
CA MET A 98 16.03 2.75 15.41
C MET A 98 14.60 2.84 15.89
N MET A 99 13.66 2.64 14.98
CA MET A 99 12.25 2.63 15.29
C MET A 99 11.66 1.31 14.82
N ALA A 100 11.11 0.54 15.74
CA ALA A 100 10.50 -0.73 15.39
C ALA A 100 9.14 -0.48 14.74
N LEU A 101 8.87 -1.20 13.67
CA LEU A 101 7.55 -1.17 13.06
C LEU A 101 6.72 -2.30 13.66
N ALA A 102 5.48 -2.00 13.95
CA ALA A 102 4.60 -2.97 14.58
C ALA A 102 3.47 -3.36 13.65
N GLY A 103 2.93 -4.54 13.85
CA GLY A 103 1.73 -4.97 13.16
C GLY A 103 1.84 -4.99 11.65
N CYS A 104 3.01 -5.29 11.12
CA CYS A 104 3.18 -5.35 9.67
C CYS A 104 2.40 -6.53 9.11
N GLU A 105 1.50 -6.26 8.20
CA GLU A 105 0.66 -7.28 7.59
C GLU A 105 0.38 -6.91 6.14
N PRO A 106 -0.01 -7.87 5.31
CA PRO A 106 -0.29 -7.56 3.93
C PRO A 106 -1.35 -6.48 3.81
N TYR A 107 -1.12 -5.55 2.89
CA TYR A 107 -2.07 -4.47 2.65
C TYR A 107 -3.34 -5.04 2.02
N GLN A 108 -4.48 -4.61 2.53
CA GLN A 108 -5.76 -5.06 2.01
C GLN A 108 -6.45 -3.93 1.28
N LEU A 109 -6.88 -4.22 0.05
CA LEU A 109 -7.62 -3.24 -0.72
C LEU A 109 -9.01 -3.04 -0.13
N PRO A 110 -9.55 -1.84 -0.19
CA PRO A 110 -10.91 -1.59 0.25
C PRO A 110 -11.87 -2.36 -0.63
N LYS A 111 -12.94 -2.83 -0.04
CA LYS A 111 -13.97 -3.56 -0.78
C LYS A 111 -15.10 -2.66 -1.22
#